data_23990c0aa75f3b85ccd6e9039775b4b5
#
_entry.id   23990c0aa75f3b85ccd6e9039775b4b5
#
_cell.length_a   1.000
_cell.length_b   1.000
_cell.length_c   1.000
_cell.angle_alpha   90.00
_cell.angle_beta   90.00
_cell.angle_gamma   90.00
#
_symmetry.space_group_name_H-M   'P 1'
#
loop_
_entity.id
_entity.type
_entity.pdbx_description
1 polymer ?
#
loop_
_entity_poly.entity_id
_entity_poly.type
_entity_poly.pdbx_seq_one_letter_code
_entity_poly.pdbx_strand_id
1 'polypeptide(L)'
;EGGLARFSGVERRFEKIGNCGGCEVIADYAHHPREIAAALRTAAEITRSEIYVIFQPHTYSRTKNLFGDFVGALSGIKHLLIYKTFAAREYFDAEGSALTLSNAIKNSRYAECEREIKHFIKDAGGDDKILVLGAGNIYDIAKKLFN
;
A
#
# COMPACT_ATOMS: atom_id res chain seq x y z
N GLU A 1 13.84 -1.99 25.61
CA GLU A 1 13.56 -1.99 25.34
C GLU A 1 13.10 -2.23 24.91
N GLY A 2 13.25 -2.27 25.09
CA GLY A 2 12.81 -2.59 24.74
C GLY A 2 12.42 -2.92 24.26
N GLY A 3 12.29 -2.86 24.36
CA GLY A 3 11.66 -3.09 23.48
C GLY A 3 11.32 -4.08 22.94
N LEU A 4 10.75 -4.68 23.10
CA LEU A 4 10.46 -5.69 22.75
C LEU A 4 9.19 -6.01 22.33
N ALA A 5 8.22 -6.05 22.98
CA ALA A 5 6.94 -6.47 22.65
C ALA A 5 6.38 -5.66 21.63
N ARG A 6 6.76 -4.58 21.56
CA ARG A 6 6.40 -3.68 20.55
C ARG A 6 6.78 -4.18 19.19
N PHE A 7 7.44 -5.28 19.14
CA PHE A 7 7.96 -5.73 17.89
C PHE A 7 6.91 -6.06 16.88
N SER A 8 5.77 -6.58 17.26
CA SER A 8 4.77 -6.89 16.26
C SER A 8 4.30 -5.63 15.55
N GLY A 9 4.15 -4.53 16.28
CA GLY A 9 3.82 -3.26 15.66
C GLY A 9 4.96 -2.70 14.83
N VAL A 10 6.18 -2.98 15.24
CA VAL A 10 7.36 -2.49 14.54
C VAL A 10 7.55 -3.21 13.22
N GLU A 11 7.15 -4.47 13.16
CA GLU A 11 7.39 -5.29 11.98
C GLU A 11 6.73 -4.79 10.72
N ARG A 12 5.73 -3.95 10.79
CA ARG A 12 5.11 -3.40 9.60
C ARG A 12 5.19 -1.89 9.58
N ARG A 13 6.21 -1.35 10.26
CA ARG A 13 6.40 0.09 10.32
C ARG A 13 7.60 0.46 9.48
N PHE A 14 7.34 0.76 8.21
CA PHE A 14 8.37 1.18 7.26
C PHE A 14 9.50 0.16 7.21
N GLU A 15 9.13 -1.10 7.10
CA GLU A 15 10.06 -2.22 7.17
C GLU A 15 10.55 -2.61 5.78
N LYS A 16 11.86 -2.72 5.60
CA LYS A 16 12.39 -3.24 4.34
C LYS A 16 12.14 -4.74 4.30
N ILE A 17 11.39 -5.20 3.30
CA ILE A 17 11.00 -6.61 3.21
C ILE A 17 11.60 -7.34 2.00
N GLY A 18 12.28 -6.64 1.10
CA GLY A 18 12.88 -7.31 -0.04
C GLY A 18 13.38 -6.34 -1.07
N ASN A 19 13.68 -6.88 -2.24
CA ASN A 19 14.15 -6.11 -3.38
C ASN A 19 13.45 -6.60 -4.65
N CYS A 20 13.32 -5.72 -5.62
CA CYS A 20 12.78 -6.07 -6.91
C CYS A 20 13.47 -5.22 -7.97
N GLY A 21 14.23 -5.85 -8.87
CA GLY A 21 14.92 -5.13 -9.92
C GLY A 21 15.90 -4.09 -9.38
N GLY A 22 16.46 -4.32 -8.20
CA GLY A 22 17.36 -3.38 -7.55
C GLY A 22 16.67 -2.39 -6.64
N CYS A 23 15.34 -2.30 -6.70
CA CYS A 23 14.58 -1.39 -5.85
C CYS A 23 14.31 -2.01 -4.50
N GLU A 24 14.39 -1.20 -3.44
CA GLU A 24 13.97 -1.67 -2.12
C GLU A 24 12.45 -1.73 -2.06
N VAL A 25 11.95 -2.79 -1.43
CA VAL A 25 10.52 -2.93 -1.15
C VAL A 25 10.32 -2.71 0.33
N ILE A 26 9.49 -1.73 0.66
CA ILE A 26 9.25 -1.30 2.03
C ILE A 26 7.77 -1.48 2.35
N ALA A 27 7.48 -2.08 3.49
CA ALA A 27 6.10 -2.31 3.92
C ALA A 27 5.77 -1.47 5.14
N ASP A 28 4.55 -0.98 5.20
CA ASP A 28 4.06 -0.23 6.35
C ASP A 28 2.62 -0.65 6.62
N TYR A 29 2.27 -0.72 7.89
CA TYR A 29 0.94 -1.15 8.33
C TYR A 29 -0.15 -0.10 8.07
N ALA A 30 0.22 1.05 7.54
CA ALA A 30 -0.70 2.16 7.33
C ALA A 30 -1.97 1.73 6.62
N HIS A 31 -3.11 2.03 7.20
CA HIS A 31 -4.41 1.69 6.63
C HIS A 31 -5.46 2.78 6.89
N HIS A 32 -5.10 3.82 7.61
CA HIS A 32 -5.93 5.00 7.82
C HIS A 32 -5.34 6.14 7.00
N PRO A 33 -6.16 7.06 6.48
CA PRO A 33 -5.62 8.15 5.63
C PRO A 33 -4.48 8.93 6.23
N ARG A 34 -4.50 9.18 7.55
CA ARG A 34 -3.40 9.88 8.21
C ARG A 34 -2.11 9.07 8.21
N GLU A 35 -2.24 7.76 8.41
CA GLU A 35 -1.08 6.88 8.42
C GLU A 35 -0.48 6.78 7.03
N ILE A 36 -1.34 6.73 6.01
CA ILE A 36 -0.89 6.70 4.62
C ILE A 36 -0.11 7.98 4.32
N ALA A 37 -0.64 9.13 4.70
CA ALA A 37 0.04 10.39 4.46
C ALA A 37 1.41 10.44 5.15
N ALA A 38 1.49 9.91 6.37
CA ALA A 38 2.76 9.88 7.09
C ALA A 38 3.78 8.95 6.41
N ALA A 39 3.33 7.78 5.96
CA ALA A 39 4.20 6.84 5.27
C ALA A 39 4.73 7.44 3.96
N LEU A 40 3.86 8.16 3.24
CA LEU A 40 4.27 8.81 1.99
C LEU A 40 5.32 9.90 2.25
N ARG A 41 5.16 10.66 3.32
CA ARG A 41 6.15 11.69 3.67
C ARG A 41 7.49 11.05 4.00
N THR A 42 7.48 9.96 4.76
CA THR A 42 8.70 9.26 5.10
C THR A 42 9.39 8.72 3.86
N ALA A 43 8.62 8.15 2.93
CA ALA A 43 9.17 7.63 1.70
C ALA A 43 9.83 8.75 0.87
N ALA A 44 9.20 9.90 0.83
CA ALA A 44 9.73 11.04 0.07
C ALA A 44 11.05 11.55 0.65
N GLU A 45 11.31 11.27 1.94
CA GLU A 45 12.56 11.68 2.56
C GLU A 45 13.73 10.77 2.25
N ILE A 46 13.46 9.52 1.85
CA ILE A 46 14.53 8.55 1.64
C ILE A 46 14.91 8.36 0.17
N THR A 47 14.17 8.92 -0.74
CA THR A 47 14.55 8.85 -2.15
C THR A 47 14.04 10.07 -2.90
N ARG A 48 14.80 10.49 -3.91
CA ARG A 48 14.36 11.52 -4.86
C ARG A 48 13.92 10.90 -6.17
N SER A 49 13.97 9.57 -6.26
CA SER A 49 13.54 8.83 -7.43
C SER A 49 12.05 8.53 -7.32
N GLU A 50 11.55 7.62 -8.14
CA GLU A 50 10.13 7.31 -8.18
C GLU A 50 9.73 6.40 -7.03
N ILE A 51 8.50 6.57 -6.57
CA ILE A 51 7.92 5.72 -5.53
C ILE A 51 6.69 5.06 -6.11
N TYR A 52 6.70 3.73 -6.13
CA TYR A 52 5.56 2.93 -6.59
C TYR A 52 4.79 2.48 -5.36
N VAL A 53 3.56 2.91 -5.23
CA VAL A 53 2.75 2.63 -4.05
C VAL A 53 1.74 1.55 -4.34
N ILE A 54 1.71 0.51 -3.51
CA ILE A 54 0.72 -0.56 -3.56
C ILE A 54 -0.07 -0.46 -2.27
N PHE A 55 -1.35 -0.13 -2.38
CA PHE A 55 -2.21 0.04 -1.22
C PHE A 55 -3.35 -0.97 -1.24
N GLN A 56 -3.55 -1.66 -0.12
CA GLN A 56 -4.71 -2.53 0.05
C GLN A 56 -5.66 -1.94 1.08
N PRO A 57 -6.86 -1.56 0.67
CA PRO A 57 -7.86 -1.11 1.64
C PRO A 57 -8.20 -2.22 2.62
N HIS A 58 -8.39 -1.86 3.89
CA HIS A 58 -8.73 -2.79 4.95
C HIS A 58 -10.18 -2.56 5.34
N THR A 59 -11.03 -3.51 5.01
CA THR A 59 -12.47 -3.57 5.18
C THR A 59 -13.21 -2.58 4.28
N TYR A 60 -14.44 -2.97 3.92
CA TYR A 60 -15.29 -2.12 3.10
C TYR A 60 -15.85 -0.96 3.91
N SER A 61 -16.19 -1.20 5.18
CA SER A 61 -16.80 -0.16 6.00
C SER A 61 -15.85 1.00 6.25
N ARG A 62 -14.58 0.73 6.54
CA ARG A 62 -13.62 1.81 6.76
C ARG A 62 -13.43 2.63 5.49
N THR A 63 -13.28 1.96 4.35
CA THR A 63 -13.09 2.64 3.08
C THR A 63 -14.29 3.51 2.74
N LYS A 64 -15.48 2.99 2.94
CA LYS A 64 -16.71 3.72 2.67
C LYS A 64 -16.84 4.94 3.58
N ASN A 65 -16.64 4.74 4.87
CA ASN A 65 -16.82 5.81 5.86
C ASN A 65 -15.81 6.94 5.74
N LEU A 66 -14.61 6.62 5.26
CA LEU A 66 -13.53 7.61 5.12
C LEU A 66 -13.17 7.85 3.66
N PHE A 67 -14.11 7.61 2.76
CA PHE A 67 -13.85 7.58 1.33
C PHE A 67 -13.17 8.87 0.84
N GLY A 68 -13.71 10.02 1.17
CA GLY A 68 -13.12 11.29 0.74
C GLY A 68 -11.72 11.50 1.29
N ASP A 69 -11.48 11.05 2.51
CA ASP A 69 -10.15 11.18 3.11
C ASP A 69 -9.14 10.28 2.42
N PHE A 70 -9.56 9.07 2.03
CA PHE A 70 -8.68 8.18 1.26
C PHE A 70 -8.37 8.79 -0.11
N VAL A 71 -9.39 9.31 -0.79
CA VAL A 71 -9.16 9.96 -2.07
C VAL A 71 -8.16 11.10 -1.91
N GLY A 72 -8.32 11.90 -0.86
CA GLY A 72 -7.41 13.02 -0.61
C GLY A 72 -5.97 12.57 -0.36
N ALA A 73 -5.82 11.52 0.45
CA ALA A 73 -4.47 11.04 0.81
C ALA A 73 -3.76 10.39 -0.38
N LEU A 74 -4.51 9.77 -1.29
CA LEU A 74 -3.93 8.98 -2.37
C LEU A 74 -3.82 9.71 -3.70
N SER A 75 -4.55 10.81 -3.88
CA SER A 75 -4.66 11.45 -5.19
C SER A 75 -3.37 12.07 -5.73
N GLY A 76 -2.43 12.40 -4.86
CA GLY A 76 -1.18 12.99 -5.32
C GLY A 76 -0.11 12.00 -5.72
N ILE A 77 -0.39 10.71 -5.63
CA ILE A 77 0.61 9.68 -5.90
C ILE A 77 0.70 9.44 -7.40
N LYS A 78 1.92 9.50 -7.92
CA LYS A 78 2.15 9.33 -9.36
C LYS A 78 1.97 7.89 -9.81
N HIS A 79 2.50 6.93 -9.04
CA HIS A 79 2.39 5.50 -9.37
C HIS A 79 1.64 4.81 -8.25
N LEU A 80 0.36 4.55 -8.46
CA LEU A 80 -0.51 3.99 -7.42
C LEU A 80 -1.27 2.77 -7.95
N LEU A 81 -1.13 1.66 -7.24
CA LEU A 81 -1.93 0.46 -7.47
C LEU A 81 -2.77 0.22 -6.22
N ILE A 82 -4.07 0.05 -6.40
CA ILE A 82 -4.98 -0.29 -5.31
C ILE A 82 -5.37 -1.74 -5.46
N TYR A 83 -4.96 -2.55 -4.51
CA TYR A 83 -5.19 -3.98 -4.53
C TYR A 83 -6.55 -4.30 -3.92
N LYS A 84 -7.16 -5.39 -4.34
CA LYS A 84 -8.50 -5.76 -3.87
C LYS A 84 -8.59 -5.69 -2.35
N THR A 85 -9.75 -5.28 -1.86
CA THR A 85 -10.01 -5.05 -0.45
C THR A 85 -9.78 -6.30 0.39
N PHE A 86 -9.15 -6.12 1.54
CA PHE A 86 -9.09 -7.17 2.55
C PHE A 86 -10.38 -7.07 3.38
N ALA A 87 -11.30 -8.00 3.13
CA ALA A 87 -12.64 -7.90 3.69
C ALA A 87 -12.70 -8.19 5.19
N ALA A 88 -11.71 -8.90 5.73
CA ALA A 88 -11.77 -9.41 7.09
C ALA A 88 -13.03 -10.28 7.23
N ARG A 89 -14.02 -9.85 8.01
CA ARG A 89 -15.25 -10.63 8.18
C ARG A 89 -16.46 -9.95 7.56
N GLU A 90 -16.23 -8.91 6.79
CA GLU A 90 -17.35 -8.17 6.21
C GLU A 90 -17.82 -8.82 4.91
N TYR A 91 -19.09 -8.59 4.60
CA TYR A 91 -19.61 -8.93 3.29
C TYR A 91 -19.23 -7.84 2.30
N PHE A 92 -19.19 -8.21 1.04
CA PHE A 92 -18.85 -7.26 -0.02
C PHE A 92 -19.81 -6.07 -0.01
N ASP A 93 -19.22 -4.88 -0.14
CA ASP A 93 -19.97 -3.63 -0.26
C ASP A 93 -19.29 -2.79 -1.33
N ALA A 94 -19.97 -2.64 -2.46
CA ALA A 94 -19.39 -1.94 -3.61
C ALA A 94 -18.94 -0.52 -3.27
N GLU A 95 -19.65 0.17 -2.38
CA GLU A 95 -19.34 1.55 -2.06
C GLU A 95 -18.04 1.71 -1.28
N GLY A 96 -17.57 0.63 -0.67
CA GLY A 96 -16.30 0.66 0.04
C GLY A 96 -15.24 -0.22 -0.60
N SER A 97 -15.46 -0.66 -1.84
CA SER A 97 -14.51 -1.56 -2.49
C SER A 97 -13.30 -0.84 -3.04
N ALA A 98 -12.22 -1.60 -3.18
CA ALA A 98 -10.98 -1.08 -3.76
C ALA A 98 -11.20 -0.59 -5.19
N LEU A 99 -12.03 -1.29 -5.95
CA LEU A 99 -12.33 -0.89 -7.31
C LEU A 99 -13.01 0.48 -7.35
N THR A 100 -14.01 0.67 -6.50
CA THR A 100 -14.71 1.94 -6.41
C THR A 100 -13.75 3.06 -6.01
N LEU A 101 -12.86 2.78 -5.07
CA LEU A 101 -11.87 3.76 -4.65
C LEU A 101 -10.93 4.10 -5.80
N SER A 102 -10.45 3.09 -6.51
CA SER A 102 -9.56 3.32 -7.64
C SER A 102 -10.23 4.15 -8.73
N ASN A 103 -11.50 3.88 -9.00
CA ASN A 103 -12.25 4.65 -9.99
C ASN A 103 -12.37 6.14 -9.62
N ALA A 104 -12.28 6.45 -8.35
CA ALA A 104 -12.37 7.83 -7.88
C ALA A 104 -11.02 8.55 -7.87
N ILE A 105 -9.94 7.85 -8.14
CA ILE A 105 -8.58 8.41 -8.09
C ILE A 105 -7.95 8.32 -9.48
N LYS A 106 -7.79 9.48 -10.10
CA LYS A 106 -7.17 9.55 -11.42
C LYS A 106 -5.75 9.01 -11.33
N ASN A 107 -5.34 8.29 -12.34
CA ASN A 107 -3.99 7.70 -12.46
C ASN A 107 -3.73 6.52 -11.52
N SER A 108 -4.75 6.03 -10.81
CA SER A 108 -4.58 4.80 -10.06
C SER A 108 -4.94 3.60 -10.93
N ARG A 109 -4.42 2.44 -10.55
CA ARG A 109 -4.77 1.16 -11.17
C ARG A 109 -5.36 0.26 -10.13
N TYR A 110 -6.30 -0.59 -10.53
CA TYR A 110 -6.88 -1.59 -9.66
C TYR A 110 -6.30 -2.95 -10.00
N ALA A 111 -6.07 -3.78 -8.99
CA ALA A 111 -5.54 -5.12 -9.20
C ALA A 111 -6.23 -6.13 -8.29
N GLU A 112 -6.41 -7.36 -8.79
CA GLU A 112 -7.00 -8.45 -8.03
C GLU A 112 -6.04 -9.61 -7.82
N CYS A 113 -4.90 -9.63 -8.50
CA CYS A 113 -3.99 -10.75 -8.40
C CYS A 113 -2.53 -10.32 -8.40
N GLU A 114 -1.68 -11.25 -7.99
CA GLU A 114 -0.25 -10.97 -7.83
C GLU A 114 0.44 -10.65 -9.15
N ARG A 115 -0.03 -11.24 -10.24
CA ARG A 115 0.55 -10.96 -11.54
C ARG A 115 0.41 -9.48 -11.90
N GLU A 116 -0.71 -8.88 -11.53
CA GLU A 116 -0.92 -7.47 -11.81
C GLU A 116 -0.01 -6.58 -10.99
N ILE A 117 0.34 -7.01 -9.79
CA ILE A 117 1.32 -6.29 -8.97
C ILE A 117 2.67 -6.28 -9.67
N LYS A 118 3.10 -7.44 -10.16
CA LYS A 118 4.39 -7.54 -10.85
C LYS A 118 4.41 -6.68 -12.12
N HIS A 119 3.31 -6.66 -12.83
CA HIS A 119 3.21 -5.84 -14.03
C HIS A 119 3.32 -4.35 -13.69
N PHE A 120 2.67 -3.94 -12.61
CA PHE A 120 2.67 -2.55 -12.18
C PHE A 120 4.09 -2.02 -11.91
N ILE A 121 4.94 -2.84 -11.31
CA ILE A 121 6.28 -2.41 -10.91
C ILE A 121 7.35 -2.78 -11.93
N LYS A 122 6.97 -3.25 -13.11
CA LYS A 122 7.95 -3.77 -14.06
C LYS A 122 8.99 -2.75 -14.52
N ASP A 123 8.65 -1.47 -14.48
CA ASP A 123 9.55 -0.42 -14.92
C ASP A 123 10.34 0.23 -13.77
N ALA A 124 10.11 -0.22 -12.55
CA ALA A 124 10.84 0.32 -11.40
C ALA A 124 12.29 -0.18 -11.42
N GLY A 125 13.22 0.67 -11.05
CA GLY A 125 14.62 0.30 -11.02
C GLY A 125 15.47 1.35 -10.33
N GLY A 126 16.75 1.05 -10.15
CA GLY A 126 17.70 1.98 -9.57
C GLY A 126 17.33 2.37 -8.15
N ASP A 127 17.19 3.66 -7.91
CA ASP A 127 16.87 4.19 -6.58
C ASP A 127 15.38 4.30 -6.33
N ASP A 128 14.53 3.83 -7.25
CA ASP A 128 13.10 3.82 -7.01
C ASP A 128 12.76 2.96 -5.80
N LYS A 129 11.65 3.27 -5.14
CA LYS A 129 11.19 2.49 -3.99
C LYS A 129 9.81 1.94 -4.28
N ILE A 130 9.54 0.76 -3.74
CA ILE A 130 8.21 0.17 -3.79
C ILE A 130 7.68 0.20 -2.37
N LEU A 131 6.59 0.92 -2.16
CA LEU A 131 5.99 1.11 -0.84
C LEU A 131 4.68 0.34 -0.77
N VAL A 132 4.61 -0.65 0.12
CA VAL A 132 3.46 -1.51 0.28
C VAL A 132 2.72 -1.11 1.55
N LEU A 133 1.47 -0.68 1.40
CA LEU A 133 0.68 -0.16 2.52
C LEU A 133 -0.55 -1.02 2.76
N GLY A 134 -0.78 -1.36 4.01
CA GLY A 134 -2.00 -2.07 4.39
C GLY A 134 -1.84 -2.89 5.63
N ALA A 135 -2.99 -3.16 6.29
CA ALA A 135 -3.04 -3.96 7.51
C ALA A 135 -3.47 -5.40 7.24
N GLY A 136 -3.83 -5.72 6.00
CA GLY A 136 -4.32 -7.03 5.64
C GLY A 136 -3.22 -7.94 5.10
N ASN A 137 -3.60 -8.82 4.18
CA ASN A 137 -2.66 -9.82 3.68
C ASN A 137 -1.69 -9.33 2.61
N ILE A 138 -1.74 -8.05 2.27
CA ILE A 138 -0.82 -7.51 1.27
C ILE A 138 0.64 -7.61 1.72
N TYR A 139 0.87 -7.53 3.03
CA TYR A 139 2.21 -7.70 3.60
C TYR A 139 2.78 -9.07 3.25
N ASP A 140 2.00 -10.13 3.49
CA ASP A 140 2.47 -11.48 3.22
C ASP A 140 2.63 -11.72 1.72
N ILE A 141 1.72 -11.16 0.93
CA ILE A 141 1.81 -11.25 -0.53
C ILE A 141 3.11 -10.61 -1.01
N ALA A 142 3.41 -9.42 -0.52
CA ALA A 142 4.61 -8.71 -0.94
C ALA A 142 5.88 -9.44 -0.50
N LYS A 143 5.89 -9.98 0.71
CA LYS A 143 7.06 -10.75 1.17
C LYS A 143 7.30 -11.95 0.28
N LYS A 144 6.23 -12.61 -0.14
CA LYS A 144 6.35 -13.76 -1.02
C LYS A 144 6.86 -13.36 -2.40
N LEU A 145 6.40 -12.22 -2.92
CA LEU A 145 6.76 -11.79 -4.26
C LEU A 145 8.17 -11.23 -4.36
N PHE A 146 8.64 -10.57 -3.31
CA PHE A 146 9.85 -9.76 -3.40
C PHE A 146 10.99 -10.19 -2.49
N ASN A 147 10.79 -11.26 -1.76
CA ASN A 147 11.81 -11.72 -0.84
C ASN A 147 12.83 -12.63 -1.52
#